data_d33d997d051d7b0c6cd283ec98a1e39e
#
_entry.id   d33d997d051d7b0c6cd283ec98a1e39e
#
_cell.length_a   1.000
_cell.length_b   1.000
_cell.length_c   1.000
_cell.angle_alpha   90.00
_cell.angle_beta   90.00
_cell.angle_gamma   90.00
#
_symmetry.space_group_name_H-M   'P 1'
#
loop_
_entity.id
_entity.type
_entity.pdbx_description
1 polymer ?
#
loop_
_entity_poly.entity_id
_entity_poly.type
_entity_poly.pdbx_seq_one_letter_code
_entity_poly.pdbx_strand_id
1 'polypeptide(L)'
;MDTASPTWPGRPSTLGGPGWTPRPDSHAAELAAGRTWASCGYRSETDPLRSVLLARPPDSLGAVTDARAQLMTDRVDLGALRAQTDAVAEAFRAQGVTVHVAHPPPDAPPNVIFLRDLFLVTPEGAVLGRTASAQRAGEERHAALALARAGIPILHTVRGTASFEGADALWIDSETVLVGAGFRTDGAGVAALRQVLGEQGVKVLAIPLGPGVQHLLGSFVPVGPRQAILNSAGATEELRAAVRARDYELIEFEPDDEVVRSRSLNLVTLAPGRVLMPDGCPRTRRRLEAAGIETLVVDVSEYVRAAGALGCLTGVLHRSADAESPSLTCEGTAGA
;
A
#
# COMPACT_ATOMS: atom_id res chain seq x y z
N MET A 1 -4.39 5.31 -37.46
CA MET A 1 -4.43 4.20 -38.43
C MET A 1 -5.42 3.21 -37.90
N ASP A 2 -6.52 3.04 -38.63
CA ASP A 2 -7.62 2.13 -38.29
C ASP A 2 -7.14 0.70 -38.48
N THR A 3 -6.63 0.05 -37.45
CA THR A 3 -6.21 -1.34 -37.49
C THR A 3 -7.43 -2.22 -37.20
N ALA A 4 -8.39 -2.22 -38.12
CA ALA A 4 -9.43 -3.24 -38.08
C ALA A 4 -8.72 -4.62 -38.15
N SER A 5 -8.85 -5.38 -37.05
CA SER A 5 -8.27 -6.74 -37.01
C SER A 5 -8.80 -7.57 -38.18
N PRO A 6 -7.94 -8.25 -38.93
CA PRO A 6 -8.39 -9.01 -40.09
C PRO A 6 -9.38 -10.09 -39.66
N THR A 7 -10.56 -10.09 -40.27
CA THR A 7 -11.52 -11.19 -40.11
C THR A 7 -11.37 -12.17 -41.24
N TRP A 8 -11.45 -13.47 -40.96
CA TRP A 8 -11.36 -14.55 -41.96
C TRP A 8 -12.70 -15.28 -42.08
N PRO A 9 -13.59 -14.88 -43.03
CA PRO A 9 -14.96 -15.39 -43.11
C PRO A 9 -15.09 -16.90 -43.24
N GLY A 10 -14.07 -17.56 -43.78
CA GLY A 10 -14.03 -19.04 -43.95
C GLY A 10 -13.46 -19.81 -42.77
N ARG A 11 -13.16 -19.14 -41.64
CA ARG A 11 -12.61 -19.77 -40.43
C ARG A 11 -13.66 -19.84 -39.34
N PRO A 12 -13.56 -20.77 -38.36
CA PRO A 12 -14.33 -20.72 -37.12
C PRO A 12 -14.05 -19.47 -36.33
N SER A 13 -14.96 -19.05 -35.44
CA SER A 13 -14.78 -17.90 -34.55
C SER A 13 -13.49 -17.98 -33.70
N THR A 14 -13.12 -19.17 -33.24
CA THR A 14 -11.87 -19.44 -32.54
C THR A 14 -10.60 -19.16 -33.34
N LEU A 15 -10.71 -18.98 -34.65
CA LEU A 15 -9.62 -18.67 -35.57
C LEU A 15 -9.85 -17.35 -36.30
N GLY A 16 -10.60 -16.43 -35.70
CA GLY A 16 -10.86 -15.10 -36.25
C GLY A 16 -11.99 -15.03 -37.28
N GLY A 17 -12.81 -16.08 -37.40
CA GLY A 17 -14.00 -16.09 -38.24
C GLY A 17 -15.21 -15.38 -37.64
N PRO A 18 -16.41 -15.49 -38.27
CA PRO A 18 -17.62 -14.87 -37.80
C PRO A 18 -17.92 -15.20 -36.33
N GLY A 19 -18.20 -14.18 -35.53
CA GLY A 19 -18.41 -14.30 -34.09
C GLY A 19 -17.17 -13.98 -33.22
N TRP A 20 -15.97 -13.86 -33.82
CA TRP A 20 -14.81 -13.28 -33.11
C TRP A 20 -14.88 -11.76 -33.16
N THR A 21 -14.68 -11.13 -31.98
CA THR A 21 -14.62 -9.67 -31.84
C THR A 21 -13.30 -9.26 -31.19
N PRO A 22 -12.61 -8.26 -31.73
CA PRO A 22 -11.42 -7.72 -31.09
C PRO A 22 -11.79 -7.07 -29.76
N ARG A 23 -10.84 -7.04 -28.83
CA ARG A 23 -10.96 -6.28 -27.59
C ARG A 23 -10.75 -4.79 -27.92
N PRO A 24 -11.79 -3.92 -27.80
CA PRO A 24 -11.72 -2.56 -28.34
C PRO A 24 -10.98 -1.59 -27.41
N ASP A 25 -11.06 -1.84 -26.10
CA ASP A 25 -10.56 -0.93 -25.08
C ASP A 25 -9.09 -1.18 -24.75
N SER A 26 -8.37 -0.13 -24.43
CA SER A 26 -7.04 -0.24 -23.83
C SER A 26 -7.14 -0.72 -22.37
N HIS A 27 -6.04 -1.28 -21.84
CA HIS A 27 -5.97 -1.69 -20.44
C HIS A 27 -6.38 -0.57 -19.48
N ALA A 28 -5.88 0.66 -19.70
CA ALA A 28 -6.23 1.83 -18.90
C ALA A 28 -7.74 2.19 -18.99
N ALA A 29 -8.35 2.06 -20.18
CA ALA A 29 -9.78 2.28 -20.36
C ALA A 29 -10.63 1.23 -19.63
N GLU A 30 -10.18 -0.04 -19.62
CA GLU A 30 -10.86 -1.12 -18.90
C GLU A 30 -10.82 -0.95 -17.39
N LEU A 31 -9.68 -0.48 -16.86
CA LEU A 31 -9.52 -0.13 -15.44
C LEU A 31 -10.44 1.04 -15.07
N ALA A 32 -10.43 2.11 -15.86
CA ALA A 32 -11.29 3.28 -15.64
C ALA A 32 -12.77 2.90 -15.69
N ALA A 33 -13.16 1.94 -16.54
CA ALA A 33 -14.52 1.45 -16.62
C ALA A 33 -14.93 0.54 -15.44
N GLY A 34 -13.99 -0.03 -14.70
CA GLY A 34 -14.24 -0.89 -13.54
C GLY A 34 -15.02 -2.18 -13.83
N ARG A 35 -15.04 -2.65 -15.10
CA ARG A 35 -15.84 -3.81 -15.53
C ARG A 35 -15.03 -5.07 -15.72
N THR A 36 -13.89 -4.97 -16.37
CA THR A 36 -12.97 -6.09 -16.62
C THR A 36 -12.03 -6.28 -15.44
N TRP A 37 -11.56 -5.16 -14.89
CA TRP A 37 -10.75 -5.08 -13.68
C TRP A 37 -11.48 -4.20 -12.67
N ALA A 38 -11.19 -4.38 -11.39
CA ALA A 38 -11.64 -3.45 -10.37
C ALA A 38 -10.92 -2.11 -10.52
N SER A 39 -11.61 -1.01 -10.21
CA SER A 39 -10.97 0.31 -10.12
C SER A 39 -9.85 0.27 -9.11
N CYS A 40 -8.66 0.70 -9.49
CA CYS A 40 -7.48 0.65 -8.65
C CYS A 40 -6.51 1.79 -8.95
N GLY A 41 -5.49 1.89 -8.10
CA GLY A 41 -4.39 2.83 -8.29
C GLY A 41 -4.65 4.23 -7.77
N TYR A 42 -3.60 5.01 -7.80
CA TYR A 42 -3.61 6.39 -7.35
C TYR A 42 -2.35 7.10 -7.84
N ARG A 43 -2.42 8.45 -7.88
CA ARG A 43 -1.28 9.34 -8.15
C ARG A 43 -1.09 10.37 -7.03
N SER A 44 -1.68 10.11 -5.86
CA SER A 44 -1.61 10.98 -4.69
C SER A 44 -1.74 10.15 -3.42
N GLU A 45 -0.91 10.39 -2.42
CA GLU A 45 -1.05 9.77 -1.09
C GLU A 45 -2.20 10.38 -0.28
N THR A 46 -2.79 11.49 -0.74
CA THR A 46 -3.76 12.26 0.03
C THR A 46 -5.15 12.34 -0.59
N ASP A 47 -5.33 11.91 -1.84
CA ASP A 47 -6.67 11.79 -2.41
C ASP A 47 -7.54 10.87 -1.55
N PRO A 48 -8.85 11.09 -1.52
CA PRO A 48 -9.77 10.26 -0.75
C PRO A 48 -9.51 8.76 -0.96
N LEU A 49 -9.31 8.07 0.15
CA LEU A 49 -9.09 6.62 0.16
C LEU A 49 -10.39 5.91 -0.19
N ARG A 50 -10.36 5.03 -1.18
CA ARG A 50 -11.55 4.31 -1.69
C ARG A 50 -11.54 2.85 -1.34
N SER A 51 -10.39 2.20 -1.46
CA SER A 51 -10.29 0.78 -1.09
C SER A 51 -8.93 0.41 -0.55
N VAL A 52 -8.95 -0.54 0.38
CA VAL A 52 -7.76 -1.09 1.04
C VAL A 52 -7.82 -2.61 1.12
N LEU A 53 -6.66 -3.22 1.24
CA LEU A 53 -6.49 -4.64 1.53
C LEU A 53 -5.86 -4.78 2.93
N LEU A 54 -6.50 -5.59 3.78
CA LEU A 54 -5.98 -6.02 5.08
C LEU A 54 -5.73 -7.53 5.04
N ALA A 55 -4.86 -8.04 5.89
CA ALA A 55 -4.66 -9.48 6.06
C ALA A 55 -5.13 -9.93 7.44
N ARG A 56 -5.97 -10.97 7.47
CA ARG A 56 -6.30 -11.63 8.74
C ARG A 56 -5.06 -12.33 9.28
N PRO A 57 -4.69 -12.12 10.56
CA PRO A 57 -3.52 -12.73 11.15
C PRO A 57 -3.59 -14.28 11.11
N PRO A 58 -2.57 -14.96 10.52
CA PRO A 58 -2.52 -16.42 10.45
C PRO A 58 -2.20 -17.04 11.80
N ASP A 59 -2.48 -18.36 11.95
CA ASP A 59 -2.23 -19.08 13.20
C ASP A 59 -0.74 -19.16 13.55
N SER A 60 0.14 -19.12 12.54
CA SER A 60 1.60 -19.09 12.69
C SER A 60 2.08 -17.97 13.62
N LEU A 61 1.38 -16.82 13.67
CA LEU A 61 1.67 -15.73 14.60
C LEU A 61 1.55 -16.15 16.07
N GLY A 62 0.54 -16.95 16.42
CA GLY A 62 0.37 -17.49 17.77
C GLY A 62 1.44 -18.50 18.18
N ALA A 63 2.12 -19.11 17.20
CA ALA A 63 3.20 -20.06 17.40
C ALA A 63 4.59 -19.43 17.55
N VAL A 64 4.71 -18.11 17.38
CA VAL A 64 6.00 -17.40 17.52
C VAL A 64 6.47 -17.43 18.96
N THR A 65 7.60 -18.10 19.21
CA THR A 65 8.26 -18.18 20.53
C THR A 65 9.40 -17.18 20.67
N ASP A 66 10.10 -16.85 19.58
CA ASP A 66 11.15 -15.85 19.51
C ASP A 66 10.70 -14.71 18.57
N ALA A 67 10.23 -13.62 19.15
CA ALA A 67 9.75 -12.47 18.41
C ALA A 67 10.85 -11.83 17.54
N ARG A 68 12.09 -11.77 18.03
CA ARG A 68 13.22 -11.16 17.30
C ARG A 68 13.60 -11.97 16.06
N ALA A 69 13.56 -13.30 16.16
CA ALA A 69 13.80 -14.16 15.02
C ALA A 69 12.76 -13.99 13.90
N GLN A 70 11.59 -13.43 14.25
CA GLN A 70 10.52 -13.10 13.31
C GLN A 70 10.42 -11.58 13.03
N LEU A 71 11.46 -10.81 13.32
CA LEU A 71 11.52 -9.35 13.09
C LEU A 71 10.45 -8.57 13.87
N MET A 72 10.01 -9.08 15.01
CA MET A 72 9.02 -8.44 15.90
C MET A 72 9.70 -7.87 17.15
N THR A 73 9.04 -6.89 17.78
CA THR A 73 9.54 -6.29 19.03
C THR A 73 9.23 -7.17 20.24
N ASP A 74 8.04 -7.79 20.21
CA ASP A 74 7.55 -8.64 21.30
C ASP A 74 6.58 -9.70 20.75
N ARG A 75 6.22 -10.67 21.59
CA ARG A 75 5.17 -11.66 21.26
C ARG A 75 3.82 -10.97 21.23
N VAL A 76 2.98 -11.37 20.29
CA VAL A 76 1.63 -10.86 20.11
C VAL A 76 0.59 -11.80 20.74
N ASP A 77 -0.50 -11.23 21.23
CA ASP A 77 -1.72 -11.98 21.48
C ASP A 77 -2.51 -12.11 20.18
N LEU A 78 -2.60 -13.32 19.62
CA LEU A 78 -3.25 -13.57 18.34
C LEU A 78 -4.75 -13.22 18.38
N GLY A 79 -5.42 -13.46 19.52
CA GLY A 79 -6.84 -13.13 19.69
C GLY A 79 -7.08 -11.62 19.66
N ALA A 80 -6.28 -10.88 20.43
CA ALA A 80 -6.31 -9.41 20.45
C ALA A 80 -5.92 -8.82 19.09
N LEU A 81 -4.88 -9.35 18.43
CA LEU A 81 -4.45 -8.89 17.11
C LEU A 81 -5.57 -9.06 16.05
N ARG A 82 -6.28 -10.18 16.08
CA ARG A 82 -7.45 -10.41 15.19
C ARG A 82 -8.58 -9.45 15.49
N ALA A 83 -8.88 -9.18 16.75
CA ALA A 83 -9.88 -8.20 17.14
C ALA A 83 -9.48 -6.78 16.68
N GLN A 84 -8.20 -6.41 16.80
CA GLN A 84 -7.69 -5.14 16.27
C GLN A 84 -7.79 -5.08 14.73
N THR A 85 -7.54 -6.18 14.02
CA THR A 85 -7.75 -6.24 12.56
C THR A 85 -9.20 -5.94 12.19
N ASP A 86 -10.14 -6.54 12.92
CA ASP A 86 -11.57 -6.34 12.71
C ASP A 86 -11.98 -4.89 13.03
N ALA A 87 -11.44 -4.30 14.11
CA ALA A 87 -11.66 -2.90 14.48
C ALA A 87 -11.11 -1.91 13.44
N VAL A 88 -9.92 -2.17 12.90
CA VAL A 88 -9.33 -1.37 11.81
C VAL A 88 -10.20 -1.46 10.55
N ALA A 89 -10.67 -2.66 10.19
CA ALA A 89 -11.57 -2.83 9.05
C ALA A 89 -12.85 -2.02 9.21
N GLU A 90 -13.44 -2.03 10.41
CA GLU A 90 -14.65 -1.25 10.71
C GLU A 90 -14.38 0.25 10.71
N ALA A 91 -13.23 0.70 11.24
CA ALA A 91 -12.84 2.09 11.20
C ALA A 91 -12.73 2.61 9.74
N PHE A 92 -12.18 1.83 8.82
CA PHE A 92 -12.16 2.18 7.40
C PHE A 92 -13.57 2.20 6.79
N ARG A 93 -14.40 1.16 7.03
CA ARG A 93 -15.77 1.09 6.51
C ARG A 93 -16.63 2.26 6.98
N ALA A 94 -16.50 2.67 8.24
CA ALA A 94 -17.19 3.83 8.80
C ALA A 94 -16.81 5.16 8.08
N GLN A 95 -15.70 5.17 7.35
CA GLN A 95 -15.25 6.30 6.51
C GLN A 95 -15.62 6.13 5.03
N GLY A 96 -16.43 5.14 4.68
CA GLY A 96 -16.84 4.86 3.31
C GLY A 96 -15.75 4.15 2.47
N VAL A 97 -14.72 3.58 3.12
CA VAL A 97 -13.64 2.86 2.44
C VAL A 97 -14.03 1.39 2.27
N THR A 98 -13.95 0.88 1.06
CA THR A 98 -14.11 -0.56 0.78
C THR A 98 -12.92 -1.33 1.35
N VAL A 99 -13.20 -2.33 2.18
CA VAL A 99 -12.16 -3.15 2.82
C VAL A 99 -12.21 -4.56 2.29
N HIS A 100 -11.16 -4.95 1.56
CA HIS A 100 -10.88 -6.34 1.22
C HIS A 100 -10.06 -6.98 2.34
N VAL A 101 -10.37 -8.23 2.68
CA VAL A 101 -9.62 -8.97 3.71
C VAL A 101 -9.03 -10.23 3.08
N ALA A 102 -7.71 -10.31 3.04
CA ALA A 102 -7.00 -11.52 2.69
C ALA A 102 -7.06 -12.52 3.85
N HIS A 103 -7.22 -13.79 3.52
CA HIS A 103 -7.20 -14.91 4.47
C HIS A 103 -6.01 -15.81 4.13
N PRO A 104 -4.79 -15.50 4.58
CA PRO A 104 -3.64 -16.38 4.40
C PRO A 104 -3.90 -17.73 5.07
N PRO A 105 -3.29 -18.83 4.57
CA PRO A 105 -3.41 -20.13 5.24
C PRO A 105 -2.79 -20.07 6.65
N PRO A 106 -3.15 -20.99 7.55
CA PRO A 106 -2.72 -20.97 8.95
C PRO A 106 -1.19 -20.96 9.15
N ASP A 107 -0.45 -21.54 8.23
CA ASP A 107 1.03 -21.66 8.20
C ASP A 107 1.73 -20.57 7.39
N ALA A 108 1.01 -19.55 6.93
CA ALA A 108 1.62 -18.41 6.22
C ALA A 108 2.68 -17.72 7.08
N PRO A 109 3.72 -17.09 6.46
CA PRO A 109 4.70 -16.34 7.22
C PRO A 109 4.04 -15.29 8.14
N PRO A 110 4.50 -15.15 9.41
CA PRO A 110 3.81 -14.32 10.40
C PRO A 110 3.63 -12.85 9.99
N ASN A 111 4.62 -12.28 9.29
CA ASN A 111 4.62 -10.87 8.91
C ASN A 111 3.77 -10.55 7.66
N VAL A 112 3.07 -11.53 7.08
CA VAL A 112 2.13 -11.32 5.96
C VAL A 112 1.02 -10.31 6.28
N ILE A 113 0.84 -9.97 7.56
CA ILE A 113 -0.08 -8.95 8.05
C ILE A 113 0.33 -7.52 7.65
N PHE A 114 1.57 -7.30 7.20
CA PHE A 114 2.09 -6.00 6.78
C PHE A 114 2.05 -5.86 5.26
N LEU A 115 0.83 -5.72 4.73
CA LEU A 115 0.57 -5.71 3.29
C LEU A 115 1.15 -4.51 2.56
N ARG A 116 1.36 -3.38 3.24
CA ARG A 116 1.97 -2.19 2.64
C ARG A 116 3.36 -2.48 2.07
N ASP A 117 4.08 -3.42 2.68
CA ASP A 117 5.44 -3.78 2.26
C ASP A 117 5.44 -4.65 0.99
N LEU A 118 4.34 -5.38 0.74
CA LEU A 118 4.33 -6.46 -0.26
C LEU A 118 4.02 -5.98 -1.68
N PHE A 119 3.47 -4.77 -1.85
CA PHE A 119 3.14 -4.23 -3.17
C PHE A 119 2.98 -2.71 -3.18
N LEU A 120 3.08 -2.14 -4.36
CA LEU A 120 2.60 -0.81 -4.73
C LEU A 120 1.50 -0.95 -5.78
N VAL A 121 0.37 -0.23 -5.62
CA VAL A 121 -0.64 -0.14 -6.68
C VAL A 121 -0.46 1.16 -7.45
N THR A 122 -0.23 1.02 -8.75
CA THR A 122 -0.11 2.13 -9.71
C THR A 122 -1.46 2.35 -10.40
N PRO A 123 -1.66 3.43 -11.18
CA PRO A 123 -2.89 3.63 -11.94
C PRO A 123 -3.28 2.48 -12.87
N GLU A 124 -2.34 1.64 -13.27
CA GLU A 124 -2.59 0.54 -14.20
C GLU A 124 -2.57 -0.85 -13.54
N GLY A 125 -2.31 -0.93 -12.23
CA GLY A 125 -2.29 -2.18 -11.48
C GLY A 125 -1.13 -2.28 -10.50
N ALA A 126 -0.96 -3.46 -9.91
CA ALA A 126 -0.01 -3.70 -8.84
C ALA A 126 1.39 -4.08 -9.34
N VAL A 127 2.40 -3.57 -8.65
CA VAL A 127 3.78 -4.06 -8.68
C VAL A 127 4.01 -4.82 -7.38
N LEU A 128 4.24 -6.13 -7.48
CA LEU A 128 4.59 -6.95 -6.32
C LEU A 128 6.03 -6.72 -5.91
N GLY A 129 6.24 -6.57 -4.62
CA GLY A 129 7.55 -6.51 -4.01
C GLY A 129 8.27 -7.85 -4.03
N ARG A 130 9.50 -7.81 -3.54
CA ARG A 130 10.28 -8.96 -3.08
C ARG A 130 10.97 -8.51 -1.80
N THR A 131 10.48 -9.06 -0.68
CA THR A 131 10.96 -8.66 0.65
C THR A 131 12.45 -8.95 0.81
N ALA A 132 13.17 -8.04 1.46
CA ALA A 132 14.61 -8.13 1.59
C ALA A 132 15.06 -9.21 2.59
N SER A 133 14.20 -9.55 3.57
CA SER A 133 14.57 -10.49 4.62
C SER A 133 14.12 -11.92 4.31
N ALA A 134 14.96 -12.90 4.66
CA ALA A 134 14.65 -14.31 4.49
C ALA A 134 13.44 -14.76 5.33
N GLN A 135 13.20 -14.13 6.49
CA GLN A 135 12.06 -14.42 7.37
C GLN A 135 10.71 -14.10 6.73
N ARG A 136 10.71 -13.19 5.76
CA ARG A 136 9.50 -12.73 5.06
C ARG A 136 9.32 -13.35 3.68
N ALA A 137 10.29 -14.15 3.24
CA ALA A 137 10.28 -14.75 1.91
C ALA A 137 9.00 -15.59 1.69
N GLY A 138 8.31 -15.33 0.59
CA GLY A 138 7.07 -16.01 0.21
C GLY A 138 5.78 -15.33 0.68
N GLU A 139 5.85 -14.22 1.41
CA GLU A 139 4.66 -13.40 1.74
C GLU A 139 4.02 -12.85 0.47
N GLU A 140 4.81 -12.54 -0.55
CA GLU A 140 4.39 -11.94 -1.81
C GLU A 140 3.32 -12.78 -2.54
N ARG A 141 3.40 -14.12 -2.44
CA ARG A 141 2.41 -15.02 -3.06
C ARG A 141 1.01 -14.84 -2.47
N HIS A 142 0.91 -14.51 -1.17
CA HIS A 142 -0.37 -14.28 -0.51
C HIS A 142 -0.95 -12.92 -0.90
N ALA A 143 -0.10 -11.90 -1.04
CA ALA A 143 -0.49 -10.61 -1.58
C ALA A 143 -0.97 -10.73 -3.04
N ALA A 144 -0.25 -11.47 -3.89
CA ALA A 144 -0.63 -11.73 -5.28
C ALA A 144 -2.02 -12.36 -5.39
N LEU A 145 -2.28 -13.40 -4.59
CA LEU A 145 -3.59 -14.05 -4.56
C LEU A 145 -4.70 -13.10 -4.11
N ALA A 146 -4.44 -12.29 -3.09
CA ALA A 146 -5.41 -11.33 -2.58
C ALA A 146 -5.71 -10.21 -3.59
N LEU A 147 -4.70 -9.67 -4.26
CA LEU A 147 -4.85 -8.68 -5.33
C LEU A 147 -5.67 -9.24 -6.49
N ALA A 148 -5.37 -10.46 -6.94
CA ALA A 148 -6.12 -11.13 -8.01
C ALA A 148 -7.60 -11.33 -7.62
N ARG A 149 -7.89 -11.72 -6.37
CA ARG A 149 -9.25 -11.85 -5.84
C ARG A 149 -9.98 -10.52 -5.73
N ALA A 150 -9.26 -9.43 -5.46
CA ALA A 150 -9.80 -8.07 -5.46
C ALA A 150 -9.99 -7.51 -6.88
N GLY A 151 -9.66 -8.26 -7.93
CA GLY A 151 -9.77 -7.83 -9.31
C GLY A 151 -8.67 -6.87 -9.77
N ILE A 152 -7.58 -6.75 -9.01
CA ILE A 152 -6.47 -5.86 -9.33
C ILE A 152 -5.47 -6.58 -10.25
N PRO A 153 -5.14 -6.05 -11.44
CA PRO A 153 -4.14 -6.66 -12.31
C PRO A 153 -2.74 -6.54 -11.71
N ILE A 154 -1.90 -7.55 -11.93
CA ILE A 154 -0.50 -7.53 -11.53
C ILE A 154 0.35 -7.23 -12.76
N LEU A 155 1.02 -6.08 -12.78
CA LEU A 155 1.84 -5.61 -13.89
C LEU A 155 3.24 -6.20 -13.85
N HIS A 156 3.80 -6.32 -12.64
CA HIS A 156 5.17 -6.76 -12.46
C HIS A 156 5.37 -7.43 -11.10
N THR A 157 6.34 -8.35 -11.05
CA THR A 157 6.86 -8.93 -9.81
C THR A 157 8.36 -8.71 -9.77
N VAL A 158 8.87 -8.04 -8.73
CA VAL A 158 10.31 -7.86 -8.53
C VAL A 158 10.96 -9.22 -8.32
N ARG A 159 12.09 -9.47 -9.01
CA ARG A 159 12.69 -10.80 -9.13
C ARG A 159 14.22 -10.76 -9.14
N GLY A 160 14.84 -11.93 -9.23
CA GLY A 160 16.29 -12.06 -9.20
C GLY A 160 16.85 -11.78 -7.80
N THR A 161 17.88 -10.97 -7.72
CA THR A 161 18.49 -10.52 -6.45
C THR A 161 17.96 -9.17 -5.98
N ALA A 162 17.15 -8.48 -6.80
CA ALA A 162 16.54 -7.20 -6.43
C ALA A 162 15.61 -7.35 -5.23
N SER A 163 15.59 -6.36 -4.34
CA SER A 163 14.62 -6.23 -3.26
C SER A 163 13.83 -4.94 -3.39
N PHE A 164 12.53 -5.02 -3.13
CA PHE A 164 11.62 -3.89 -3.06
C PHE A 164 10.51 -4.18 -2.06
N GLU A 165 10.29 -3.24 -1.15
CA GLU A 165 9.16 -3.25 -0.23
C GLU A 165 8.30 -1.99 -0.48
N GLY A 166 6.97 -2.18 -0.67
CA GLY A 166 6.06 -1.12 -1.12
C GLY A 166 5.96 0.08 -0.18
N ALA A 167 6.28 -0.09 1.11
CA ALA A 167 6.33 1.01 2.09
C ALA A 167 7.48 2.02 1.82
N ASP A 168 8.38 1.71 0.90
CA ASP A 168 9.40 2.64 0.41
C ASP A 168 8.92 3.52 -0.74
N ALA A 169 7.78 3.22 -1.37
CA ALA A 169 7.26 3.97 -2.51
C ALA A 169 6.11 4.89 -2.11
N LEU A 170 6.29 6.20 -2.28
CA LEU A 170 5.33 7.24 -1.91
C LEU A 170 5.21 8.29 -3.04
N TRP A 171 3.97 8.61 -3.41
CA TRP A 171 3.71 9.72 -4.33
C TRP A 171 3.99 11.05 -3.64
N ILE A 172 4.81 11.89 -4.27
CA ILE A 172 5.07 13.26 -3.80
C ILE A 172 4.31 14.30 -4.64
N ASP A 173 4.00 13.94 -5.86
CA ASP A 173 3.09 14.65 -6.78
C ASP A 173 2.52 13.64 -7.79
N SER A 174 1.59 14.07 -8.66
CA SER A 174 0.91 13.20 -9.63
C SER A 174 1.82 12.59 -10.71
N GLU A 175 3.05 13.04 -10.81
CA GLU A 175 4.03 12.61 -11.83
C GLU A 175 5.28 11.97 -11.22
N THR A 176 5.42 12.00 -9.89
CA THR A 176 6.66 11.58 -9.22
C THR A 176 6.41 10.69 -8.01
N VAL A 177 7.07 9.55 -7.98
CA VAL A 177 7.15 8.65 -6.82
C VAL A 177 8.54 8.77 -6.20
N LEU A 178 8.58 9.05 -4.89
CA LEU A 178 9.78 8.86 -4.08
C LEU A 178 9.94 7.38 -3.78
N VAL A 179 11.16 6.87 -3.88
CA VAL A 179 11.47 5.49 -3.50
C VAL A 179 12.65 5.48 -2.53
N GLY A 180 12.39 5.09 -1.29
CA GLY A 180 13.42 4.90 -0.29
C GLY A 180 14.41 3.83 -0.72
N ALA A 181 15.70 4.14 -0.73
CA ALA A 181 16.79 3.21 -1.03
C ALA A 181 17.58 2.92 0.25
N GLY A 182 17.49 1.69 0.73
CA GLY A 182 18.09 1.27 1.99
C GLY A 182 18.25 -0.24 2.07
N PHE A 183 18.18 -0.80 3.26
CA PHE A 183 18.35 -2.24 3.45
C PHE A 183 17.10 -3.09 3.11
N ARG A 184 15.95 -2.43 2.84
CA ARG A 184 14.70 -3.10 2.42
C ARG A 184 14.49 -3.00 0.91
N THR A 185 14.78 -1.84 0.32
CA THR A 185 14.71 -1.64 -1.13
C THR A 185 16.10 -1.29 -1.63
N ASP A 186 16.66 -2.10 -2.50
CA ASP A 186 17.99 -1.90 -3.08
C ASP A 186 17.94 -1.13 -4.42
N GLY A 187 19.12 -0.80 -4.96
CA GLY A 187 19.21 -0.08 -6.24
C GLY A 187 18.61 -0.83 -7.42
N ALA A 188 18.58 -2.16 -7.39
CA ALA A 188 17.96 -2.97 -8.43
C ALA A 188 16.44 -2.94 -8.33
N GLY A 189 15.88 -2.92 -7.10
CA GLY A 189 14.46 -2.68 -6.86
C GLY A 189 14.01 -1.30 -7.33
N VAL A 190 14.79 -0.26 -7.02
CA VAL A 190 14.54 1.10 -7.56
C VAL A 190 14.55 1.11 -9.09
N ALA A 191 15.49 0.39 -9.73
CA ALA A 191 15.56 0.30 -11.19
C ALA A 191 14.34 -0.41 -11.79
N ALA A 192 13.86 -1.48 -11.15
CA ALA A 192 12.64 -2.17 -11.56
C ALA A 192 11.42 -1.25 -11.53
N LEU A 193 11.27 -0.45 -10.45
CA LEU A 193 10.19 0.55 -10.36
C LEU A 193 10.31 1.65 -11.41
N ARG A 194 11.51 2.14 -11.71
CA ARG A 194 11.73 3.13 -12.79
C ARG A 194 11.24 2.62 -14.14
N GLN A 195 11.46 1.35 -14.43
CA GLN A 195 10.98 0.75 -15.68
C GLN A 195 9.45 0.75 -15.71
N VAL A 196 8.80 0.12 -14.73
CA VAL A 196 7.34 -0.07 -14.73
C VAL A 196 6.59 1.25 -14.64
N LEU A 197 7.02 2.16 -13.77
CA LEU A 197 6.40 3.48 -13.62
C LEU A 197 6.72 4.40 -14.79
N GLY A 198 7.91 4.27 -15.40
CA GLY A 198 8.29 5.02 -16.60
C GLY A 198 7.40 4.72 -17.80
N GLU A 199 6.92 3.49 -17.95
CA GLU A 199 5.93 3.10 -18.98
C GLU A 199 4.58 3.83 -18.79
N GLN A 200 4.27 4.26 -17.57
CA GLN A 200 3.09 5.03 -17.20
C GLN A 200 3.34 6.56 -17.15
N GLY A 201 4.49 7.02 -17.63
CA GLY A 201 4.89 8.43 -17.63
C GLY A 201 5.28 8.98 -16.26
N VAL A 202 5.55 8.12 -15.27
CA VAL A 202 5.86 8.49 -13.88
C VAL A 202 7.37 8.49 -13.63
N LYS A 203 7.86 9.54 -12.99
CA LYS A 203 9.26 9.67 -12.56
C LYS A 203 9.48 8.98 -11.22
N VAL A 204 10.62 8.30 -11.06
CA VAL A 204 11.07 7.73 -9.79
C VAL A 204 12.29 8.49 -9.29
N LEU A 205 12.15 9.10 -8.11
CA LEU A 205 13.22 9.76 -7.39
C LEU A 205 13.67 8.88 -6.22
N ALA A 206 14.87 8.34 -6.29
CA ALA A 206 15.45 7.56 -5.21
C ALA A 206 15.88 8.46 -4.05
N ILE A 207 15.47 8.09 -2.84
CA ILE A 207 15.82 8.78 -1.60
C ILE A 207 16.68 7.83 -0.75
N PRO A 208 17.96 8.12 -0.53
CA PRO A 208 18.77 7.33 0.39
C PRO A 208 18.16 7.35 1.79
N LEU A 209 17.98 6.20 2.41
CA LEU A 209 17.51 6.09 3.79
C LEU A 209 18.70 6.04 4.75
N GLY A 210 18.58 6.76 5.86
CA GLY A 210 19.60 6.77 6.91
C GLY A 210 19.67 5.45 7.69
N PRO A 211 20.74 5.23 8.46
CA PRO A 211 20.85 4.07 9.33
C PRO A 211 19.66 3.97 10.30
N GLY A 212 19.10 2.78 10.44
CA GLY A 212 17.98 2.52 11.35
C GLY A 212 16.60 2.90 10.81
N VAL A 213 16.51 3.52 9.62
CA VAL A 213 15.23 3.78 8.95
C VAL A 213 14.83 2.52 8.18
N GLN A 214 13.68 1.96 8.57
CA GLN A 214 13.18 0.73 7.94
C GLN A 214 12.61 0.99 6.55
N HIS A 215 11.72 1.99 6.43
CA HIS A 215 11.06 2.39 5.19
C HIS A 215 10.87 3.91 5.12
N LEU A 216 10.74 4.44 3.91
CA LEU A 216 10.46 5.86 3.67
C LEU A 216 9.15 6.31 4.36
N LEU A 217 8.13 5.44 4.41
CA LEU A 217 6.87 5.69 5.13
C LEU A 217 7.07 6.04 6.62
N GLY A 218 8.15 5.57 7.25
CA GLY A 218 8.50 5.93 8.63
C GLY A 218 9.12 7.32 8.78
N SER A 219 9.54 7.93 7.68
CA SER A 219 10.20 9.24 7.66
C SER A 219 9.33 10.36 7.10
N PHE A 220 8.46 10.04 6.14
CA PHE A 220 7.65 11.01 5.41
C PHE A 220 6.25 10.48 5.16
N VAL A 221 5.23 11.25 5.59
CA VAL A 221 3.81 10.87 5.41
C VAL A 221 3.02 12.09 4.91
N PRO A 222 2.63 12.12 3.62
CA PRO A 222 1.74 13.15 3.12
C PRO A 222 0.36 13.09 3.81
N VAL A 223 -0.12 14.24 4.30
CA VAL A 223 -1.42 14.38 4.99
C VAL A 223 -2.34 15.41 4.32
N GLY A 224 -1.81 16.16 3.38
CA GLY A 224 -2.54 17.11 2.54
C GLY A 224 -1.82 17.29 1.20
N PRO A 225 -2.40 17.99 0.21
CA PRO A 225 -1.82 18.13 -1.12
C PRO A 225 -0.40 18.68 -1.14
N ARG A 226 -0.08 19.54 -0.17
CA ARG A 226 1.26 20.11 0.07
C ARG A 226 1.59 20.18 1.56
N GLN A 227 1.06 19.26 2.35
CA GLN A 227 1.30 19.16 3.78
C GLN A 227 1.71 17.74 4.11
N ALA A 228 2.78 17.57 4.87
CA ALA A 228 3.29 16.26 5.24
C ALA A 228 3.89 16.24 6.65
N ILE A 229 3.81 15.08 7.27
CA ILE A 229 4.56 14.75 8.47
C ILE A 229 5.98 14.39 8.07
N LEU A 230 6.96 14.90 8.82
CA LEU A 230 8.36 14.53 8.69
C LEU A 230 8.91 14.08 10.06
N ASN A 231 9.41 12.84 10.11
CA ASN A 231 10.20 12.36 11.24
C ASN A 231 11.64 12.85 11.07
N SER A 232 12.08 13.77 11.93
CA SER A 232 13.40 14.42 11.81
C SER A 232 14.55 13.43 11.86
N ALA A 233 14.43 12.36 12.64
CA ALA A 233 15.46 11.32 12.76
C ALA A 233 15.65 10.49 11.49
N GLY A 234 14.61 10.36 10.66
CA GLY A 234 14.66 9.60 9.40
C GLY A 234 14.85 10.48 8.16
N ALA A 235 14.84 11.80 8.31
CA ALA A 235 14.85 12.74 7.20
C ALA A 235 16.27 13.04 6.71
N THR A 236 16.64 12.49 5.56
CA THR A 236 17.89 12.82 4.88
C THR A 236 17.80 14.17 4.17
N GLU A 237 18.94 14.75 3.80
CA GLU A 237 18.95 16.04 3.07
C GLU A 237 18.30 15.91 1.69
N GLU A 238 18.46 14.75 1.04
CA GLU A 238 17.81 14.45 -0.24
C GLU A 238 16.29 14.44 -0.12
N LEU A 239 15.75 13.86 0.95
CA LEU A 239 14.31 13.92 1.24
C LEU A 239 13.87 15.36 1.48
N ARG A 240 14.58 16.10 2.32
CA ARG A 240 14.27 17.51 2.60
C ARG A 240 14.35 18.38 1.33
N ALA A 241 15.32 18.13 0.46
CA ALA A 241 15.43 18.83 -0.83
C ALA A 241 14.25 18.50 -1.76
N ALA A 242 13.85 17.23 -1.84
CA ALA A 242 12.72 16.79 -2.66
C ALA A 242 11.39 17.42 -2.23
N VAL A 243 11.14 17.51 -0.91
CA VAL A 243 9.89 18.09 -0.37
C VAL A 243 9.90 19.63 -0.48
N ARG A 244 11.05 20.29 -0.23
CA ARG A 244 11.21 21.74 -0.44
C ARG A 244 10.96 22.16 -1.89
N ALA A 245 11.50 21.39 -2.84
CA ALA A 245 11.32 21.65 -4.28
C ALA A 245 9.85 21.56 -4.73
N ARG A 246 8.95 21.09 -3.87
CA ARG A 246 7.52 20.96 -4.14
C ARG A 246 6.64 21.79 -3.18
N ASP A 247 7.27 22.71 -2.45
CA ASP A 247 6.61 23.64 -1.52
C ASP A 247 5.74 22.93 -0.45
N TYR A 248 6.21 21.78 0.07
CA TYR A 248 5.52 21.09 1.16
C TYR A 248 5.68 21.86 2.47
N GLU A 249 4.56 22.09 3.15
CA GLU A 249 4.52 22.48 4.55
C GLU A 249 4.76 21.22 5.42
N LEU A 250 5.78 21.29 6.29
CA LEU A 250 6.20 20.16 7.10
C LEU A 250 5.76 20.27 8.54
N ILE A 251 5.09 19.24 9.03
CA ILE A 251 4.82 19.04 10.46
C ILE A 251 5.94 18.11 10.97
N GLU A 252 7.03 18.73 11.46
CA GLU A 252 8.20 17.95 11.89
C GLU A 252 8.01 17.38 13.29
N PHE A 253 8.36 16.12 13.46
CA PHE A 253 8.36 15.41 14.73
C PHE A 253 9.76 14.96 15.09
N GLU A 254 10.19 15.28 16.32
CA GLU A 254 11.37 14.70 16.92
C GLU A 254 11.04 13.32 17.49
N PRO A 255 12.02 12.40 17.54
CA PRO A 255 11.82 11.09 18.11
C PRO A 255 11.52 11.19 19.62
N ASP A 256 10.34 10.78 20.00
CA ASP A 256 9.91 10.62 21.38
C ASP A 256 9.26 9.23 21.59
N ASP A 257 8.78 8.94 22.78
CA ASP A 257 8.18 7.64 23.08
C ASP A 257 6.94 7.33 22.21
N GLU A 258 6.12 8.33 21.88
CA GLU A 258 4.97 8.11 20.98
C GLU A 258 5.43 7.80 19.54
N VAL A 259 6.43 8.54 19.04
CA VAL A 259 6.98 8.32 17.70
C VAL A 259 7.71 6.98 17.60
N VAL A 260 8.57 6.68 18.58
CA VAL A 260 9.47 5.51 18.51
C VAL A 260 8.78 4.23 18.96
N ARG A 261 8.14 4.25 20.15
CA ARG A 261 7.57 3.04 20.76
C ARG A 261 6.14 2.78 20.32
N SER A 262 5.30 3.82 20.27
CA SER A 262 3.90 3.67 19.87
C SER A 262 3.69 3.80 18.35
N ARG A 263 4.75 4.11 17.59
CA ARG A 263 4.71 4.28 16.12
C ARG A 263 3.63 5.26 15.67
N SER A 264 3.46 6.37 16.40
CA SER A 264 2.36 7.32 16.21
C SER A 264 2.29 7.93 14.81
N LEU A 265 3.42 8.03 14.11
CA LEU A 265 3.48 8.54 12.73
C LEU A 265 3.19 7.46 11.66
N ASN A 266 3.02 6.21 12.06
CA ASN A 266 2.66 5.12 11.17
C ASN A 266 1.13 5.06 11.02
N LEU A 267 0.58 6.05 10.36
CA LEU A 267 -0.82 6.35 10.17
C LEU A 267 -1.25 6.21 8.70
N VAL A 268 -2.54 6.35 8.41
CA VAL A 268 -3.10 6.31 7.06
C VAL A 268 -3.89 7.60 6.80
N THR A 269 -3.54 8.30 5.74
CA THR A 269 -4.31 9.45 5.25
C THR A 269 -5.58 8.96 4.58
N LEU A 270 -6.74 9.38 5.10
CA LEU A 270 -8.07 9.02 4.59
C LEU A 270 -8.52 9.96 3.48
N ALA A 271 -8.23 11.25 3.63
CA ALA A 271 -8.50 12.31 2.68
C ALA A 271 -7.58 13.49 3.02
N PRO A 272 -7.48 14.53 2.18
CA PRO A 272 -6.69 15.71 2.50
C PRO A 272 -7.05 16.29 3.87
N GLY A 273 -6.09 16.39 4.78
CA GLY A 273 -6.28 16.91 6.13
C GLY A 273 -7.01 15.98 7.10
N ARG A 274 -7.16 14.69 6.76
CA ARG A 274 -7.85 13.70 7.61
C ARG A 274 -7.09 12.39 7.67
N VAL A 275 -6.80 11.91 8.88
CA VAL A 275 -5.99 10.71 9.08
C VAL A 275 -6.62 9.73 10.08
N LEU A 276 -6.33 8.43 9.90
CA LEU A 276 -6.52 7.38 10.89
C LEU A 276 -5.16 7.05 11.50
N MET A 277 -5.03 7.15 12.82
CA MET A 277 -3.76 6.99 13.54
C MET A 277 -3.87 5.98 14.68
N PRO A 278 -2.73 5.43 15.17
CA PRO A 278 -2.70 4.61 16.37
C PRO A 278 -3.27 5.35 17.58
N ASP A 279 -4.13 4.68 18.36
CA ASP A 279 -4.59 5.19 19.65
C ASP A 279 -3.46 5.24 20.69
N GLY A 280 -3.69 5.93 21.81
CA GLY A 280 -2.71 6.08 22.88
C GLY A 280 -1.58 7.08 22.59
N CYS A 281 -1.71 7.93 21.57
CA CYS A 281 -0.70 8.91 21.15
C CYS A 281 -1.20 10.38 21.31
N PRO A 282 -1.53 10.85 22.53
CA PRO A 282 -2.21 12.12 22.70
C PRO A 282 -1.35 13.36 22.34
N ARG A 283 -0.01 13.29 22.43
CA ARG A 283 0.87 14.40 22.03
C ARG A 283 0.90 14.56 20.52
N THR A 284 1.09 13.44 19.81
CA THR A 284 1.06 13.41 18.34
C THR A 284 -0.28 13.91 17.83
N ARG A 285 -1.38 13.40 18.40
CA ARG A 285 -2.74 13.79 18.06
C ARG A 285 -2.94 15.30 18.19
N ARG A 286 -2.65 15.89 19.37
CA ARG A 286 -2.79 17.35 19.59
C ARG A 286 -1.98 18.17 18.60
N ARG A 287 -0.77 17.72 18.25
CA ARG A 287 0.08 18.42 17.30
C ARG A 287 -0.48 18.39 15.87
N LEU A 288 -1.04 17.26 15.44
CA LEU A 288 -1.72 17.14 14.15
C LEU A 288 -2.99 18.00 14.11
N GLU A 289 -3.82 17.95 15.15
CA GLU A 289 -5.04 18.77 15.28
C GLU A 289 -4.71 20.28 15.29
N ALA A 290 -3.64 20.69 15.95
CA ALA A 290 -3.15 22.07 15.93
C ALA A 290 -2.65 22.52 14.54
N ALA A 291 -2.23 21.59 13.68
CA ALA A 291 -1.88 21.83 12.27
C ALA A 291 -3.08 21.69 11.32
N GLY A 292 -4.31 21.61 11.86
CA GLY A 292 -5.54 21.52 11.05
C GLY A 292 -5.86 20.12 10.52
N ILE A 293 -5.19 19.07 11.01
CA ILE A 293 -5.45 17.69 10.59
C ILE A 293 -6.50 17.06 11.50
N GLU A 294 -7.61 16.63 10.93
CA GLU A 294 -8.61 15.81 11.63
C GLU A 294 -8.05 14.42 11.92
N THR A 295 -8.09 13.98 13.17
CA THR A 295 -7.54 12.69 13.59
C THR A 295 -8.62 11.74 14.08
N LEU A 296 -8.67 10.55 13.49
CA LEU A 296 -9.40 9.39 13.99
C LEU A 296 -8.39 8.43 14.62
N VAL A 297 -8.79 7.70 15.63
CA VAL A 297 -7.90 6.76 16.31
C VAL A 297 -8.46 5.35 16.34
N VAL A 298 -7.57 4.35 16.30
CA VAL A 298 -7.90 2.94 16.48
C VAL A 298 -6.76 2.22 17.19
N ASP A 299 -7.10 1.29 18.09
CA ASP A 299 -6.09 0.49 18.78
C ASP A 299 -5.42 -0.50 17.82
N VAL A 300 -4.09 -0.44 17.76
CA VAL A 300 -3.21 -1.33 17.01
C VAL A 300 -2.00 -1.77 17.84
N SER A 301 -2.16 -1.83 19.17
CA SER A 301 -1.08 -2.12 20.11
C SER A 301 -0.40 -3.47 19.86
N GLU A 302 -1.14 -4.50 19.42
CA GLU A 302 -0.55 -5.80 19.05
C GLU A 302 0.24 -5.73 17.73
N TYR A 303 -0.18 -4.88 16.77
CA TYR A 303 0.63 -4.60 15.59
C TYR A 303 1.93 -3.88 15.93
N VAL A 304 1.91 -2.99 16.94
CA VAL A 304 3.13 -2.33 17.44
C VAL A 304 4.10 -3.35 18.03
N ARG A 305 3.62 -4.37 18.76
CA ARG A 305 4.43 -5.50 19.23
C ARG A 305 5.01 -6.31 18.06
N ALA A 306 4.25 -6.48 16.99
CA ALA A 306 4.72 -7.10 15.75
C ALA A 306 5.66 -6.20 14.91
N ALA A 307 6.09 -5.06 15.44
CA ALA A 307 6.99 -4.08 14.81
C ALA A 307 6.40 -3.28 13.63
N GLY A 308 5.07 -3.16 13.54
CA GLY A 308 4.37 -2.30 12.57
C GLY A 308 3.22 -1.51 13.21
N ALA A 309 2.46 -0.77 12.42
CA ALA A 309 1.20 -0.13 12.81
C ALA A 309 0.30 0.09 11.58
N LEU A 310 -0.61 1.06 11.61
CA LEU A 310 -1.66 1.27 10.60
C LEU A 310 -1.14 1.40 9.17
N GLY A 311 -0.11 2.21 8.94
CA GLY A 311 0.47 2.37 7.61
C GLY A 311 1.06 1.05 7.08
N CYS A 312 1.71 0.25 7.94
CA CYS A 312 2.33 -1.01 7.54
C CYS A 312 1.30 -2.09 7.19
N LEU A 313 0.21 -2.19 7.97
CA LEU A 313 -0.81 -3.23 7.76
C LEU A 313 -1.74 -2.92 6.58
N THR A 314 -1.81 -1.66 6.13
CA THR A 314 -2.78 -1.21 5.14
C THR A 314 -2.21 -1.25 3.72
N GLY A 315 -2.60 -2.24 2.94
CA GLY A 315 -2.36 -2.25 1.50
C GLY A 315 -3.35 -1.30 0.79
N VAL A 316 -2.88 -0.15 0.33
CA VAL A 316 -3.73 0.81 -0.39
C VAL A 316 -3.98 0.30 -1.81
N LEU A 317 -5.25 0.14 -2.19
CA LEU A 317 -5.65 -0.32 -3.52
C LEU A 317 -6.10 0.82 -4.44
N HIS A 318 -6.90 1.76 -3.92
CA HIS A 318 -7.45 2.83 -4.73
C HIS A 318 -7.61 4.12 -3.92
N ARG A 319 -7.25 5.24 -4.57
CA ARG A 319 -7.57 6.60 -4.15
C ARG A 319 -8.08 7.37 -5.35
N SER A 320 -9.09 8.22 -5.16
CA SER A 320 -9.65 9.06 -6.22
C SER A 320 -10.32 10.29 -5.63
N ALA A 321 -10.09 11.45 -6.24
CA ALA A 321 -10.83 12.68 -5.96
C ALA A 321 -12.26 12.63 -6.54
N ASP A 322 -12.50 11.81 -7.58
CA ASP A 322 -13.81 11.67 -8.20
C ASP A 322 -14.77 10.89 -7.31
N ALA A 323 -16.05 11.26 -7.31
CA ALA A 323 -17.09 10.46 -6.67
C ALA A 323 -17.26 9.14 -7.43
N GLU A 324 -17.21 8.00 -6.74
CA GLU A 324 -17.33 6.69 -7.39
C GLU A 324 -18.67 6.51 -8.11
N SER A 325 -18.59 5.97 -9.34
CA SER A 325 -19.69 5.16 -9.89
C SER A 325 -19.75 3.84 -9.12
N PRO A 326 -20.94 3.31 -8.79
CA PRO A 326 -21.07 2.12 -7.94
C PRO A 326 -20.32 0.93 -8.55
N SER A 327 -19.33 0.40 -7.80
CA SER A 327 -18.59 -0.81 -8.16
C SER A 327 -19.54 -2.02 -8.19
N LEU A 328 -19.37 -2.88 -9.18
CA LEU A 328 -20.00 -4.20 -9.20
C LEU A 328 -19.51 -4.99 -7.97
N THR A 329 -20.36 -5.12 -6.97
CA THR A 329 -20.17 -6.14 -5.95
C THR A 329 -20.39 -7.50 -6.62
N CYS A 330 -19.34 -8.31 -6.76
CA CYS A 330 -19.50 -9.74 -6.97
C CYS A 330 -20.15 -10.32 -5.71
N GLU A 331 -21.46 -10.33 -5.67
CA GLU A 331 -22.20 -11.21 -4.75
C GLU A 331 -21.86 -12.64 -5.16
N GLY A 332 -20.99 -13.27 -4.36
CA GLY A 332 -20.72 -14.69 -4.47
C GLY A 332 -22.02 -15.42 -4.15
N THR A 333 -22.68 -15.94 -5.15
CA THR A 333 -23.69 -16.99 -4.97
C THR A 333 -23.01 -18.19 -4.34
N ALA A 334 -23.10 -18.30 -3.02
CA ALA A 334 -22.97 -19.57 -2.33
C ALA A 334 -24.22 -20.39 -2.71
N GLY A 335 -24.05 -21.36 -3.59
CA GLY A 335 -25.10 -22.24 -4.06
C GLY A 335 -24.56 -23.65 -4.21
N ALA A 336 -24.95 -24.52 -3.25
CA ALA A 336 -25.02 -25.99 -3.24
C ALA A 336 -23.74 -26.77 -3.62
#